data_0f531af94272933005fc7e8608684d4d
#
_entry.id   0f531af94272933005fc7e8608684d4d
#
_cell.length_a   1.000
_cell.length_b   1.000
_cell.length_c   1.000
_cell.angle_alpha   90.00
_cell.angle_beta   90.00
_cell.angle_gamma   90.00
#
_symmetry.space_group_name_H-M   'P 1'
#
loop_
_entity.id
_entity.type
_entity.pdbx_description
1 polymer ?
#
loop_
_entity_poly.entity_id
_entity_poly.type
_entity_poly.pdbx_seq_one_letter_code
_entity_poly.pdbx_strand_id
1 'polypeptide(L)'
;QTSLDFNQNIFKPTSREEIVEIVKNCYKKNIPLEINGLKSKNKIGRNFQSEKTLDLSDYKGIIDYKPEELYIKVKAGTPLKEIIEELDKNNQQLAFEPNDFGYLFSGESNSGSIGGVVSCNFAGSRRFKVGSVRDHILGFQGINGKGETIKSGGTVVKNVTGYDLSKLVSGSFGTLTILTELSIKVLPKPETSKTLIIKNPHLKKALDFLGKALSSSTDPSGGVFYPDYFGKDFVLNDLTHDGGLTAIRIEGPTNSVDQRVNRLSKELGLLDQELSIL
;
A
#
# COMPACT_ATOMS: atom_id res chain seq x y z
N GLN A 1 24.95 -25.04 10.54
CA GLN A 1 23.98 -24.23 11.32
C GLN A 1 24.79 -23.23 12.12
N THR A 2 24.81 -21.99 11.67
CA THR A 2 25.36 -20.87 12.46
C THR A 2 24.45 -20.71 13.67
N SER A 3 24.98 -20.96 14.87
CA SER A 3 24.23 -20.74 16.11
C SER A 3 23.89 -19.25 16.23
N LEU A 4 22.60 -18.93 16.41
CA LEU A 4 22.15 -17.56 16.64
C LEU A 4 22.80 -17.00 17.92
N ASP A 5 23.48 -15.87 17.80
CA ASP A 5 23.99 -15.16 18.98
C ASP A 5 22.87 -14.31 19.59
N PHE A 6 22.34 -14.76 20.72
CA PHE A 6 21.26 -14.07 21.43
C PHE A 6 21.75 -12.87 22.28
N ASN A 7 23.03 -12.54 22.30
CA ASN A 7 23.53 -11.35 22.98
C ASN A 7 23.38 -10.08 22.13
N GLN A 8 23.24 -10.23 20.82
CA GLN A 8 23.02 -9.09 19.92
C GLN A 8 21.65 -8.42 20.14
N ASN A 9 21.58 -7.12 19.88
CA ASN A 9 20.32 -6.35 19.98
C ASN A 9 19.50 -6.37 18.70
N ILE A 10 20.10 -6.65 17.55
CA ILE A 10 19.43 -6.67 16.25
C ILE A 10 19.64 -8.05 15.62
N PHE A 11 18.55 -8.74 15.33
CA PHE A 11 18.54 -10.01 14.62
C PHE A 11 18.14 -9.78 13.16
N LYS A 12 18.88 -10.34 12.22
CA LYS A 12 18.59 -10.31 10.78
C LYS A 12 18.44 -11.74 10.23
N PRO A 13 17.30 -12.37 10.47
CA PRO A 13 17.07 -13.73 10.01
C PRO A 13 16.97 -13.81 8.49
N THR A 14 17.46 -14.92 7.94
CA THR A 14 17.36 -15.27 6.53
C THR A 14 16.38 -16.41 6.28
N SER A 15 15.98 -17.13 7.34
CA SER A 15 15.05 -18.25 7.31
C SER A 15 13.89 -18.05 8.29
N ARG A 16 12.80 -18.78 8.04
CA ARG A 16 11.64 -18.78 8.94
C ARG A 16 11.97 -19.47 10.26
N GLU A 17 12.78 -20.49 10.22
CA GLU A 17 13.25 -21.25 11.38
C GLU A 17 14.02 -20.33 12.36
N GLU A 18 14.88 -19.48 11.85
CA GLU A 18 15.58 -18.45 12.66
C GLU A 18 14.59 -17.47 13.31
N ILE A 19 13.58 -16.99 12.58
CA ILE A 19 12.55 -16.11 13.13
C ILE A 19 11.81 -16.81 14.29
N VAL A 20 11.40 -18.07 14.11
CA VAL A 20 10.74 -18.86 15.16
C VAL A 20 11.62 -18.99 16.40
N GLU A 21 12.91 -19.28 16.22
CA GLU A 21 13.86 -19.46 17.32
C GLU A 21 14.05 -18.16 18.11
N ILE A 22 14.22 -17.03 17.40
CA ILE A 22 14.36 -15.70 18.02
C ILE A 22 13.12 -15.36 18.85
N VAL A 23 11.93 -15.53 18.28
CA VAL A 23 10.66 -15.22 18.96
C VAL A 23 10.47 -16.10 20.20
N LYS A 24 10.74 -17.41 20.10
CA LYS A 24 10.64 -18.33 21.24
C LYS A 24 11.61 -17.97 22.36
N ASN A 25 12.81 -17.55 22.03
CA ASN A 25 13.81 -17.12 23.01
C ASN A 25 13.38 -15.85 23.73
N CYS A 26 12.95 -14.82 22.98
CA CYS A 26 12.43 -13.57 23.52
C CYS A 26 11.19 -13.81 24.40
N TYR A 27 10.26 -14.65 23.94
CA TYR A 27 9.06 -15.04 24.72
C TYR A 27 9.40 -15.69 26.05
N LYS A 28 10.32 -16.68 26.07
CA LYS A 28 10.75 -17.37 27.29
C LYS A 28 11.40 -16.42 28.30
N LYS A 29 12.11 -15.40 27.83
CA LYS A 29 12.84 -14.43 28.64
C LYS A 29 12.01 -13.17 28.95
N ASN A 30 10.78 -13.06 28.46
CA ASN A 30 9.92 -11.88 28.55
C ASN A 30 10.62 -10.61 27.98
N ILE A 31 11.38 -10.75 26.89
CA ILE A 31 12.09 -9.65 26.22
C ILE A 31 11.18 -9.06 25.15
N PRO A 32 10.83 -7.75 25.21
CA PRO A 32 10.11 -7.06 24.15
C PRO A 32 10.90 -7.08 22.85
N LEU A 33 10.22 -7.39 21.73
CA LEU A 33 10.82 -7.53 20.41
C LEU A 33 10.17 -6.55 19.43
N GLU A 34 10.95 -5.62 18.91
CA GLU A 34 10.54 -4.73 17.83
C GLU A 34 10.62 -5.46 16.49
N ILE A 35 9.59 -5.32 15.65
CA ILE A 35 9.55 -5.93 14.32
C ILE A 35 9.74 -4.85 13.27
N ASN A 36 10.80 -4.96 12.49
CA ASN A 36 11.12 -4.03 11.41
C ASN A 36 11.26 -4.75 10.06
N GLY A 37 10.80 -4.08 9.00
CA GLY A 37 11.22 -4.33 7.63
C GLY A 37 12.23 -3.27 7.22
N LEU A 38 11.90 -2.43 6.21
CA LEU A 38 12.76 -1.35 5.73
C LEU A 38 12.55 0.00 6.47
N LYS A 39 11.92 -0.01 7.61
CA LYS A 39 11.76 1.11 8.55
C LYS A 39 11.08 2.38 7.99
N SER A 40 10.42 2.30 6.84
CA SER A 40 9.75 3.45 6.22
C SER A 40 8.57 4.01 7.02
N LYS A 41 8.09 3.28 8.02
CA LYS A 41 6.88 3.61 8.81
C LYS A 41 7.10 3.57 10.32
N ASN A 42 8.35 3.43 10.78
CA ASN A 42 8.66 3.29 12.21
C ASN A 42 8.42 4.57 13.04
N LYS A 43 8.22 5.72 12.37
CA LYS A 43 7.83 6.99 13.03
C LYS A 43 6.31 7.16 13.14
N ILE A 44 5.52 6.19 12.66
CA ILE A 44 4.06 6.23 12.76
C ILE A 44 3.62 5.55 14.06
N GLY A 45 2.78 6.22 14.82
CA GLY A 45 2.24 5.70 16.07
C GLY A 45 3.02 6.18 17.30
N ARG A 46 2.91 5.42 18.41
CA ARG A 46 3.58 5.75 19.66
C ARG A 46 4.98 5.15 19.70
N ASN A 47 5.91 5.88 20.26
CA ASN A 47 7.21 5.31 20.59
C ASN A 47 7.03 4.21 21.64
N PHE A 48 7.71 3.09 21.43
CA PHE A 48 7.79 2.02 22.42
C PHE A 48 9.26 1.69 22.68
N GLN A 49 9.52 1.11 23.86
CA GLN A 49 10.86 0.68 24.23
C GLN A 49 10.96 -0.81 23.97
N SER A 50 11.94 -1.19 23.16
CA SER A 50 12.31 -2.58 22.93
C SER A 50 13.78 -2.80 23.22
N GLU A 51 14.10 -3.93 23.82
CA GLU A 51 15.49 -4.33 24.05
C GLU A 51 16.10 -4.98 22.80
N LYS A 52 15.27 -5.61 21.99
CA LYS A 52 15.67 -6.38 20.82
C LYS A 52 14.87 -5.98 19.59
N THR A 53 15.51 -6.06 18.44
CA THR A 53 14.88 -5.79 17.13
C THR A 53 15.01 -7.00 16.23
N LEU A 54 13.91 -7.39 15.61
CA LEU A 54 13.84 -8.36 14.52
C LEU A 54 13.74 -7.59 13.21
N ASP A 55 14.83 -7.54 12.46
CA ASP A 55 14.93 -6.85 11.17
C ASP A 55 14.77 -7.87 10.04
N LEU A 56 13.65 -7.79 9.35
CA LEU A 56 13.28 -8.71 8.26
C LEU A 56 13.84 -8.29 6.88
N SER A 57 14.72 -7.29 6.81
CA SER A 57 15.25 -6.78 5.54
C SER A 57 16.00 -7.84 4.72
N ASP A 58 16.61 -8.82 5.38
CA ASP A 58 17.29 -9.95 4.73
C ASP A 58 16.38 -11.14 4.45
N TYR A 59 15.16 -11.16 5.03
CA TYR A 59 14.14 -12.17 4.76
C TYR A 59 13.23 -11.73 3.61
N LYS A 60 13.78 -11.71 2.40
CA LYS A 60 13.15 -11.15 1.19
C LYS A 60 13.20 -12.07 -0.02
N GLY A 61 12.40 -11.77 -1.01
CA GLY A 61 12.36 -12.41 -2.32
C GLY A 61 10.94 -12.77 -2.75
N ILE A 62 10.77 -12.86 -4.06
CA ILE A 62 9.55 -13.37 -4.70
C ILE A 62 9.63 -14.90 -4.66
N ILE A 63 8.59 -15.55 -4.13
CA ILE A 63 8.49 -17.02 -3.97
C ILE A 63 7.84 -17.63 -5.21
N ASP A 64 6.77 -17.01 -5.67
CA ASP A 64 6.00 -17.45 -6.82
C ASP A 64 5.25 -16.27 -7.44
N TYR A 65 5.13 -16.24 -8.76
CA TYR A 65 4.37 -15.23 -9.47
C TYR A 65 3.68 -15.87 -10.68
N LYS A 66 2.36 -15.73 -10.72
CA LYS A 66 1.51 -16.25 -11.78
C LYS A 66 0.71 -15.11 -12.39
N PRO A 67 1.24 -14.45 -13.43
CA PRO A 67 0.56 -13.33 -14.08
C PRO A 67 -0.85 -13.69 -14.58
N GLU A 68 -1.01 -14.89 -15.13
CA GLU A 68 -2.27 -15.42 -15.67
C GLU A 68 -3.32 -15.71 -14.56
N GLU A 69 -2.87 -15.98 -13.34
CA GLU A 69 -3.72 -16.22 -12.17
C GLU A 69 -3.89 -14.96 -11.30
N LEU A 70 -3.26 -13.85 -11.68
CA LEU A 70 -3.35 -12.55 -11.02
C LEU A 70 -2.96 -12.59 -9.54
N TYR A 71 -1.91 -13.32 -9.19
CA TYR A 71 -1.33 -13.28 -7.85
C TYR A 71 0.20 -13.30 -7.86
N ILE A 72 0.77 -12.75 -6.79
CA ILE A 72 2.19 -12.86 -6.46
C ILE A 72 2.34 -13.33 -5.02
N LYS A 73 3.27 -14.26 -4.79
CA LYS A 73 3.65 -14.74 -3.46
C LYS A 73 5.06 -14.27 -3.12
N VAL A 74 5.22 -13.61 -1.98
CA VAL A 74 6.47 -12.96 -1.59
C VAL A 74 6.79 -13.17 -0.12
N LYS A 75 8.07 -13.06 0.24
CA LYS A 75 8.50 -12.93 1.63
C LYS A 75 8.20 -11.52 2.14
N ALA A 76 7.86 -11.38 3.43
CA ALA A 76 7.39 -10.12 3.99
C ALA A 76 8.44 -8.99 4.00
N GLY A 77 9.73 -9.32 4.07
CA GLY A 77 10.82 -8.34 4.00
C GLY A 77 11.10 -7.80 2.59
N THR A 78 10.45 -8.34 1.55
CA THR A 78 10.70 -7.93 0.16
C THR A 78 10.39 -6.45 -0.04
N PRO A 79 11.36 -5.66 -0.59
CA PRO A 79 11.13 -4.27 -0.93
C PRO A 79 9.96 -4.11 -1.90
N LEU A 80 9.10 -3.12 -1.65
CA LEU A 80 7.96 -2.85 -2.51
C LEU A 80 8.40 -2.53 -3.95
N LYS A 81 9.54 -1.86 -4.10
CA LYS A 81 10.13 -1.52 -5.40
C LYS A 81 10.39 -2.79 -6.23
N GLU A 82 11.00 -3.82 -5.65
CA GLU A 82 11.28 -5.08 -6.36
C GLU A 82 9.99 -5.76 -6.86
N ILE A 83 8.92 -5.69 -6.07
CA ILE A 83 7.61 -6.24 -6.45
C ILE A 83 7.00 -5.44 -7.61
N ILE A 84 7.04 -4.11 -7.54
CA ILE A 84 6.50 -3.24 -8.60
C ILE A 84 7.26 -3.48 -9.92
N GLU A 85 8.59 -3.52 -9.87
CA GLU A 85 9.42 -3.80 -11.05
C GLU A 85 9.11 -5.16 -11.69
N GLU A 86 8.82 -6.18 -10.90
CA GLU A 86 8.43 -7.50 -11.41
C GLU A 86 7.04 -7.49 -12.05
N LEU A 87 6.07 -6.82 -11.40
CA LEU A 87 4.70 -6.69 -11.92
C LEU A 87 4.67 -5.87 -13.22
N ASP A 88 5.52 -4.86 -13.34
CA ASP A 88 5.62 -3.99 -14.51
C ASP A 88 5.98 -4.76 -15.79
N LYS A 89 6.78 -5.82 -15.68
CA LYS A 89 7.13 -6.69 -16.82
C LYS A 89 5.92 -7.35 -17.49
N ASN A 90 4.82 -7.51 -16.73
CA ASN A 90 3.58 -8.12 -17.20
C ASN A 90 2.40 -7.13 -17.24
N ASN A 91 2.68 -5.81 -17.23
CA ASN A 91 1.65 -4.76 -17.19
C ASN A 91 0.65 -4.95 -16.04
N GLN A 92 1.12 -5.40 -14.87
CA GLN A 92 0.32 -5.59 -13.67
C GLN A 92 0.73 -4.62 -12.57
N GLN A 93 -0.12 -4.50 -11.54
CA GLN A 93 0.07 -3.57 -10.45
C GLN A 93 -0.54 -4.04 -9.13
N LEU A 94 -0.02 -3.48 -8.03
CA LEU A 94 -0.70 -3.49 -6.74
C LEU A 94 -1.77 -2.40 -6.74
N ALA A 95 -3.01 -2.78 -7.03
CA ALA A 95 -4.09 -1.81 -7.29
C ALA A 95 -4.44 -0.93 -6.08
N PHE A 96 -4.12 -1.33 -4.86
CA PHE A 96 -4.30 -0.55 -3.64
C PHE A 96 -3.34 0.65 -3.51
N GLU A 97 -2.45 0.88 -4.46
CA GLU A 97 -1.52 2.02 -4.53
C GLU A 97 -0.76 2.26 -3.22
N PRO A 98 0.22 1.42 -2.88
CA PRO A 98 1.00 1.62 -1.67
C PRO A 98 1.80 2.92 -1.73
N ASN A 99 1.67 3.76 -0.70
CA ASN A 99 2.32 5.05 -0.63
C ASN A 99 3.80 4.94 -0.20
N ASP A 100 4.63 5.83 -0.73
CA ASP A 100 6.00 6.03 -0.25
C ASP A 100 6.02 7.01 0.92
N PHE A 101 6.18 6.49 2.13
CA PHE A 101 6.29 7.28 3.35
C PHE A 101 7.72 7.77 3.63
N GLY A 102 8.71 7.33 2.85
CA GLY A 102 10.09 7.75 3.03
C GLY A 102 10.24 9.27 2.88
N TYR A 103 9.62 9.85 1.88
CA TYR A 103 9.63 11.30 1.68
C TYR A 103 9.10 12.09 2.88
N LEU A 104 8.09 11.55 3.58
CA LEU A 104 7.50 12.21 4.75
C LEU A 104 8.42 12.19 5.98
N PHE A 105 9.21 11.13 6.15
CA PHE A 105 9.96 10.89 7.38
C PHE A 105 11.47 11.05 7.27
N SER A 106 12.04 10.85 6.07
CA SER A 106 13.50 10.91 5.84
C SER A 106 13.90 11.90 4.73
N GLY A 107 12.94 12.43 3.96
CA GLY A 107 13.22 13.26 2.80
C GLY A 107 13.66 12.47 1.56
N GLU A 108 13.80 11.15 1.67
CA GLU A 108 14.22 10.26 0.58
C GLU A 108 13.15 9.19 0.31
N SER A 109 13.14 8.67 -0.93
CA SER A 109 12.25 7.57 -1.29
C SER A 109 12.53 6.32 -0.45
N ASN A 110 11.53 5.84 0.28
CA ASN A 110 11.54 4.56 0.96
C ASN A 110 10.10 4.04 1.06
N SER A 111 9.65 3.35 0.03
CA SER A 111 8.32 2.72 0.01
C SER A 111 8.19 1.56 1.01
N GLY A 112 9.31 1.06 1.52
CA GLY A 112 9.37 0.04 2.56
C GLY A 112 9.22 -1.38 2.02
N SER A 113 9.02 -2.33 2.95
CA SER A 113 8.75 -3.73 2.64
C SER A 113 7.26 -4.00 2.53
N ILE A 114 6.89 -5.03 1.77
CA ILE A 114 5.50 -5.44 1.60
C ILE A 114 4.86 -5.87 2.92
N GLY A 115 5.58 -6.52 3.82
CA GLY A 115 5.10 -6.86 5.16
C GLY A 115 4.72 -5.61 5.96
N GLY A 116 5.52 -4.54 5.88
CA GLY A 116 5.21 -3.25 6.50
C GLY A 116 3.97 -2.57 5.89
N VAL A 117 3.80 -2.66 4.57
CA VAL A 117 2.62 -2.13 3.87
C VAL A 117 1.34 -2.86 4.33
N VAL A 118 1.37 -4.19 4.38
CA VAL A 118 0.24 -5.00 4.83
C VAL A 118 -0.04 -4.77 6.32
N SER A 119 0.98 -4.77 7.15
CA SER A 119 0.82 -4.55 8.60
C SER A 119 0.18 -3.19 8.92
N CYS A 120 0.45 -2.15 8.13
CA CYS A 120 -0.18 -0.83 8.31
C CYS A 120 -1.51 -0.67 7.57
N ASN A 121 -1.80 -1.49 6.57
CA ASN A 121 -3.00 -1.41 5.71
C ASN A 121 -3.20 -0.03 5.07
N PHE A 122 -2.11 0.66 4.73
CA PHE A 122 -2.17 1.95 4.06
C PHE A 122 -2.34 1.79 2.55
N ALA A 123 -3.36 2.43 2.01
CA ALA A 123 -3.72 2.41 0.60
C ALA A 123 -3.80 3.82 0.02
N GLY A 124 -3.58 3.94 -1.28
CA GLY A 124 -3.68 5.20 -2.02
C GLY A 124 -5.10 5.59 -2.40
N SER A 125 -5.19 6.48 -3.37
CA SER A 125 -6.43 7.14 -3.78
C SER A 125 -7.48 6.21 -4.40
N ARG A 126 -7.08 5.04 -4.93
CA ARG A 126 -8.02 4.02 -5.45
C ARG A 126 -8.81 3.28 -4.37
N ARG A 127 -8.58 3.55 -3.10
CA ARG A 127 -9.18 2.79 -1.99
C ARG A 127 -10.69 2.66 -2.06
N PHE A 128 -11.40 3.71 -2.46
CA PHE A 128 -12.88 3.66 -2.57
C PHE A 128 -13.38 2.77 -3.72
N LYS A 129 -12.55 2.55 -4.74
CA LYS A 129 -12.87 1.74 -5.92
C LYS A 129 -12.44 0.27 -5.79
N VAL A 130 -11.23 0.03 -5.31
CA VAL A 130 -10.62 -1.30 -5.30
C VAL A 130 -10.46 -1.91 -3.91
N GLY A 131 -10.79 -1.16 -2.86
CA GLY A 131 -10.53 -1.55 -1.48
C GLY A 131 -9.13 -1.15 -0.99
N SER A 132 -8.83 -1.56 0.23
CA SER A 132 -7.54 -1.33 0.88
C SER A 132 -6.61 -2.53 0.69
N VAL A 133 -5.41 -2.47 1.28
CA VAL A 133 -4.43 -3.57 1.20
C VAL A 133 -5.04 -4.90 1.65
N ARG A 134 -5.79 -4.91 2.74
CA ARG A 134 -6.43 -6.13 3.30
C ARG A 134 -7.37 -6.83 2.32
N ASP A 135 -7.94 -6.10 1.37
CA ASP A 135 -8.88 -6.65 0.38
C ASP A 135 -8.15 -7.35 -0.79
N HIS A 136 -6.82 -7.21 -0.84
CA HIS A 136 -5.95 -7.83 -1.83
C HIS A 136 -5.11 -8.98 -1.26
N ILE A 137 -5.15 -9.26 0.05
CA ILE A 137 -4.41 -10.37 0.65
C ILE A 137 -5.22 -11.65 0.52
N LEU A 138 -4.73 -12.58 -0.31
CA LEU A 138 -5.35 -13.90 -0.54
C LEU A 138 -5.00 -14.88 0.58
N GLY A 139 -3.82 -14.70 1.18
CA GLY A 139 -3.36 -15.52 2.28
C GLY A 139 -2.02 -15.05 2.82
N PHE A 140 -1.67 -15.56 4.00
CA PHE A 140 -0.39 -15.27 4.62
C PHE A 140 0.14 -16.46 5.43
N GLN A 141 1.43 -16.44 5.69
CA GLN A 141 2.07 -17.18 6.76
C GLN A 141 2.70 -16.18 7.72
N GLY A 142 2.69 -16.50 9.00
CA GLY A 142 3.25 -15.65 10.03
C GLY A 142 3.59 -16.43 11.29
N ILE A 143 4.19 -15.73 12.25
CA ILE A 143 4.62 -16.27 13.53
C ILE A 143 3.99 -15.43 14.62
N ASN A 144 3.26 -16.05 15.55
CA ASN A 144 2.66 -15.35 16.68
C ASN A 144 3.68 -15.03 17.78
N GLY A 145 3.27 -14.29 18.82
CA GLY A 145 4.15 -13.90 19.92
C GLY A 145 4.73 -15.06 20.74
N LYS A 146 4.23 -16.30 20.57
CA LYS A 146 4.78 -17.51 21.21
C LYS A 146 5.78 -18.26 20.33
N GLY A 147 6.01 -17.80 19.09
CA GLY A 147 6.84 -18.47 18.11
C GLY A 147 6.16 -19.63 17.40
N GLU A 148 4.81 -19.66 17.37
CA GLU A 148 4.04 -20.66 16.65
C GLU A 148 3.72 -20.15 15.25
N THR A 149 3.84 -21.02 14.25
CA THR A 149 3.52 -20.68 12.86
C THR A 149 2.00 -20.65 12.67
N ILE A 150 1.52 -19.55 12.07
CA ILE A 150 0.12 -19.35 11.69
C ILE A 150 0.06 -19.30 10.17
N LYS A 151 -0.96 -19.91 9.58
CA LYS A 151 -1.27 -19.84 8.15
C LYS A 151 -2.76 -19.60 7.97
N SER A 152 -3.11 -18.70 7.05
CA SER A 152 -4.49 -18.44 6.66
C SER A 152 -4.57 -18.16 5.17
N GLY A 153 -5.65 -18.61 4.52
CA GLY A 153 -5.85 -18.43 3.09
C GLY A 153 -4.91 -19.26 2.22
N GLY A 154 -4.76 -18.86 0.97
CA GLY A 154 -3.96 -19.55 -0.05
C GLY A 154 -3.61 -18.60 -1.20
N THR A 155 -3.66 -19.12 -2.43
CA THR A 155 -3.46 -18.34 -3.67
C THR A 155 -4.77 -18.10 -4.43
N VAL A 156 -5.90 -18.60 -3.92
CA VAL A 156 -7.22 -18.49 -4.56
C VAL A 156 -8.05 -17.38 -3.94
N VAL A 157 -8.83 -16.69 -4.77
CA VAL A 157 -9.64 -15.53 -4.37
C VAL A 157 -10.77 -15.90 -3.41
N LYS A 158 -11.26 -17.14 -3.42
CA LYS A 158 -12.39 -17.59 -2.61
C LYS A 158 -11.94 -18.60 -1.54
N ASN A 159 -11.91 -18.14 -0.29
CA ASN A 159 -11.79 -19.01 0.88
C ASN A 159 -13.02 -18.77 1.76
N VAL A 160 -13.89 -19.77 1.88
CA VAL A 160 -15.18 -19.66 2.59
C VAL A 160 -15.20 -20.39 3.93
N THR A 161 -14.06 -20.92 4.39
CA THR A 161 -13.99 -21.72 5.61
C THR A 161 -13.20 -21.00 6.70
N GLY A 162 -13.83 -20.75 7.84
CA GLY A 162 -13.20 -20.15 9.02
C GLY A 162 -13.14 -18.62 9.00
N TYR A 163 -12.43 -18.05 9.99
CA TYR A 163 -12.22 -16.61 10.09
C TYR A 163 -11.23 -16.10 9.05
N ASP A 164 -11.50 -14.91 8.51
CA ASP A 164 -10.57 -14.22 7.61
C ASP A 164 -9.45 -13.55 8.41
N LEU A 165 -8.45 -14.33 8.78
CA LEU A 165 -7.31 -13.84 9.53
C LEU A 165 -6.45 -12.87 8.72
N SER A 166 -6.49 -12.93 7.37
CA SER A 166 -5.78 -11.98 6.51
C SER A 166 -6.27 -10.55 6.75
N LYS A 167 -7.60 -10.39 6.92
CA LYS A 167 -8.18 -9.08 7.26
C LYS A 167 -7.89 -8.65 8.69
N LEU A 168 -7.74 -9.58 9.62
CA LEU A 168 -7.39 -9.27 11.00
C LEU A 168 -5.95 -8.77 11.13
N VAL A 169 -4.99 -9.42 10.47
CA VAL A 169 -3.57 -9.05 10.57
C VAL A 169 -3.22 -7.79 9.78
N SER A 170 -3.99 -7.49 8.73
CA SER A 170 -3.82 -6.25 7.96
C SER A 170 -4.26 -5.05 8.77
N GLY A 171 -3.33 -4.13 9.07
CA GLY A 171 -3.57 -2.98 9.93
C GLY A 171 -3.28 -3.24 11.41
N SER A 172 -2.71 -4.40 11.76
CA SER A 172 -2.30 -4.73 13.13
C SER A 172 -0.97 -4.10 13.57
N PHE A 173 -0.25 -3.43 12.67
CA PHE A 173 1.09 -2.86 12.91
C PHE A 173 2.11 -3.88 13.43
N GLY A 174 1.96 -5.16 13.06
CA GLY A 174 2.83 -6.24 13.50
C GLY A 174 2.60 -6.70 14.95
N THR A 175 1.58 -6.19 15.64
CA THR A 175 1.33 -6.51 17.07
C THR A 175 0.67 -7.87 17.28
N LEU A 176 0.01 -8.43 16.27
CA LEU A 176 -0.67 -9.73 16.36
C LEU A 176 0.18 -10.89 15.83
N THR A 177 0.97 -10.64 14.78
CA THR A 177 1.81 -11.64 14.14
C THR A 177 2.95 -11.00 13.38
N ILE A 178 4.06 -11.69 13.30
CA ILE A 178 5.18 -11.39 12.40
C ILE A 178 4.83 -12.03 11.07
N LEU A 179 4.53 -11.22 10.06
CA LEU A 179 4.29 -11.72 8.72
C LEU A 179 5.58 -12.28 8.13
N THR A 180 5.52 -13.49 7.55
CA THR A 180 6.67 -14.13 6.88
C THR A 180 6.45 -14.25 5.39
N GLU A 181 5.30 -14.75 4.96
CA GLU A 181 4.94 -14.89 3.55
C GLU A 181 3.57 -14.29 3.28
N LEU A 182 3.40 -13.72 2.11
CA LEU A 182 2.16 -13.07 1.67
C LEU A 182 1.80 -13.53 0.26
N SER A 183 0.54 -13.94 0.06
CA SER A 183 -0.07 -14.14 -1.26
C SER A 183 -0.98 -12.95 -1.54
N ILE A 184 -0.68 -12.21 -2.60
CA ILE A 184 -1.30 -10.91 -2.88
C ILE A 184 -1.94 -10.95 -4.25
N LYS A 185 -3.20 -10.54 -4.33
CA LYS A 185 -3.90 -10.31 -5.59
C LYS A 185 -3.31 -9.11 -6.30
N VAL A 186 -3.00 -9.28 -7.58
CA VAL A 186 -2.59 -8.19 -8.47
C VAL A 186 -3.65 -7.95 -9.53
N LEU A 187 -3.62 -6.79 -10.17
CA LEU A 187 -4.53 -6.44 -11.25
C LEU A 187 -3.75 -5.94 -12.46
N PRO A 188 -4.29 -6.07 -13.68
CA PRO A 188 -3.72 -5.41 -14.85
C PRO A 188 -3.64 -3.89 -14.63
N LYS A 189 -2.60 -3.26 -15.19
CA LYS A 189 -2.56 -1.80 -15.27
C LYS A 189 -3.63 -1.30 -16.23
N PRO A 190 -4.25 -0.13 -15.98
CA PRO A 190 -5.12 0.50 -16.96
C PRO A 190 -4.28 0.90 -18.20
N GLU A 191 -4.89 0.84 -19.35
CA GLU A 191 -4.27 1.26 -20.62
C GLU A 191 -3.91 2.75 -20.60
N THR A 192 -4.82 3.56 -20.03
CA THR A 192 -4.68 5.01 -19.95
C THR A 192 -5.23 5.53 -18.60
N SER A 193 -4.61 6.59 -18.13
CA SER A 193 -5.05 7.38 -16.98
C SER A 193 -5.10 8.85 -17.36
N LYS A 194 -6.20 9.53 -17.08
CA LYS A 194 -6.33 10.98 -17.20
C LYS A 194 -6.88 11.59 -15.92
N THR A 195 -6.33 12.75 -15.56
CA THR A 195 -6.73 13.47 -14.34
C THR A 195 -7.29 14.84 -14.74
N LEU A 196 -8.54 15.10 -14.35
CA LEU A 196 -9.14 16.42 -14.44
C LEU A 196 -8.64 17.24 -13.27
N ILE A 197 -8.02 18.38 -13.57
CA ILE A 197 -7.56 19.36 -12.59
C ILE A 197 -8.46 20.59 -12.65
N ILE A 198 -9.15 20.86 -11.56
CA ILE A 198 -10.04 22.03 -11.41
C ILE A 198 -9.34 23.03 -10.52
N LYS A 199 -9.09 24.24 -11.05
CA LYS A 199 -8.36 25.32 -10.36
C LYS A 199 -9.27 26.15 -9.49
N ASN A 200 -8.73 26.58 -8.36
CA ASN A 200 -9.31 27.60 -7.45
C ASN A 200 -10.74 27.34 -6.95
N PRO A 201 -11.20 26.11 -6.72
CA PRO A 201 -12.50 25.92 -6.13
C PRO A 201 -12.45 26.25 -4.62
N HIS A 202 -13.47 26.93 -4.10
CA HIS A 202 -13.70 26.96 -2.66
C HIS A 202 -14.01 25.55 -2.16
N LEU A 203 -13.67 25.25 -0.91
CA LEU A 203 -13.87 23.90 -0.30
C LEU A 203 -15.27 23.33 -0.55
N LYS A 204 -16.32 24.14 -0.38
CA LYS A 204 -17.70 23.68 -0.62
C LYS A 204 -17.93 23.24 -2.07
N LYS A 205 -17.40 24.00 -3.04
CA LYS A 205 -17.51 23.68 -4.49
C LYS A 205 -16.65 22.47 -4.83
N ALA A 206 -15.47 22.33 -4.22
CA ALA A 206 -14.61 21.17 -4.37
C ALA A 206 -15.27 19.87 -3.89
N LEU A 207 -15.92 19.91 -2.72
CA LEU A 207 -16.68 18.77 -2.18
C LEU A 207 -17.89 18.41 -3.06
N ASP A 208 -18.59 19.41 -3.63
CA ASP A 208 -19.68 19.19 -4.59
C ASP A 208 -19.16 18.50 -5.88
N PHE A 209 -18.04 18.96 -6.43
CA PHE A 209 -17.41 18.33 -7.58
C PHE A 209 -17.00 16.87 -7.31
N LEU A 210 -16.33 16.62 -6.18
CA LEU A 210 -15.94 15.26 -5.79
C LEU A 210 -17.18 14.37 -5.57
N GLY A 211 -18.20 14.85 -4.89
CA GLY A 211 -19.44 14.12 -4.64
C GLY A 211 -20.16 13.76 -5.94
N LYS A 212 -20.31 14.70 -6.87
CA LYS A 212 -20.92 14.47 -8.19
C LYS A 212 -20.09 13.48 -9.01
N ALA A 213 -18.77 13.64 -9.04
CA ALA A 213 -17.90 12.73 -9.78
C ALA A 213 -17.98 11.29 -9.25
N LEU A 214 -17.90 11.10 -7.93
CA LEU A 214 -17.95 9.79 -7.30
C LEU A 214 -19.31 9.08 -7.45
N SER A 215 -20.39 9.84 -7.59
CA SER A 215 -21.75 9.29 -7.85
C SER A 215 -22.11 9.18 -9.33
N SER A 216 -21.25 9.66 -10.23
CA SER A 216 -21.49 9.64 -11.66
C SER A 216 -21.19 8.28 -12.29
N SER A 217 -21.73 8.06 -13.50
CA SER A 217 -21.39 6.88 -14.32
C SER A 217 -20.00 6.96 -14.98
N THR A 218 -19.22 8.01 -14.67
CA THR A 218 -17.86 8.16 -15.22
C THR A 218 -16.83 7.33 -14.47
N ASP A 219 -17.21 6.71 -13.36
CA ASP A 219 -16.43 5.72 -12.61
C ASP A 219 -14.97 6.17 -12.33
N PRO A 220 -14.76 7.28 -11.58
CA PRO A 220 -13.42 7.76 -11.28
C PRO A 220 -12.65 6.79 -10.38
N SER A 221 -11.34 6.79 -10.50
CA SER A 221 -10.43 5.93 -9.72
C SER A 221 -9.68 6.68 -8.61
N GLY A 222 -9.79 7.98 -8.56
CA GLY A 222 -9.17 8.82 -7.54
C GLY A 222 -9.82 10.18 -7.49
N GLY A 223 -9.80 10.80 -6.31
CA GLY A 223 -10.27 12.17 -6.12
C GLY A 223 -9.62 12.80 -4.89
N VAL A 224 -9.18 14.06 -5.02
CA VAL A 224 -8.52 14.79 -3.95
C VAL A 224 -8.80 16.28 -4.07
N PHE A 225 -8.85 16.96 -2.94
CA PHE A 225 -8.82 18.41 -2.84
C PHE A 225 -7.58 18.86 -2.09
N TYR A 226 -6.81 19.74 -2.70
CA TYR A 226 -5.69 20.46 -2.09
C TYR A 226 -6.13 21.88 -1.76
N PRO A 227 -6.16 22.29 -0.48
CA PRO A 227 -6.44 23.66 -0.09
C PRO A 227 -5.36 24.64 -0.58
N ASP A 228 -5.71 25.91 -0.70
CA ASP A 228 -4.84 26.98 -1.18
C ASP A 228 -3.54 27.17 -0.36
N TYR A 229 -3.58 26.90 0.94
CA TYR A 229 -2.37 26.98 1.79
C TYR A 229 -1.29 25.93 1.46
N PHE A 230 -1.63 24.87 0.73
CA PHE A 230 -0.66 23.92 0.17
C PHE A 230 -0.26 24.27 -1.27
N GLY A 231 -1.01 25.14 -1.94
CA GLY A 231 -0.89 25.35 -3.39
C GLY A 231 0.38 26.03 -3.84
N LYS A 232 0.97 26.89 -3.01
CA LYS A 232 2.16 27.66 -3.39
C LYS A 232 3.43 26.82 -3.56
N ASP A 233 3.50 25.67 -2.87
CA ASP A 233 4.65 24.77 -2.89
C ASP A 233 4.40 23.52 -3.77
N PHE A 234 3.20 23.43 -4.35
CA PHE A 234 2.78 22.26 -5.11
C PHE A 234 2.89 22.50 -6.61
N VAL A 235 3.97 22.00 -7.22
CA VAL A 235 4.16 22.02 -8.66
C VAL A 235 3.70 20.69 -9.24
N LEU A 236 2.61 20.70 -10.01
CA LEU A 236 2.12 19.54 -10.73
C LEU A 236 2.45 19.73 -12.22
N ASN A 237 3.49 19.10 -12.73
CA ASN A 237 3.87 19.14 -14.16
C ASN A 237 3.81 20.56 -14.78
N ASP A 238 4.49 21.53 -14.16
CA ASP A 238 4.52 22.94 -14.57
C ASP A 238 3.18 23.71 -14.42
N LEU A 239 2.16 23.12 -13.79
CA LEU A 239 0.94 23.83 -13.44
C LEU A 239 1.20 24.70 -12.21
N THR A 240 1.48 25.97 -12.43
CA THR A 240 1.42 27.00 -11.37
C THR A 240 -0.04 27.33 -11.11
N HIS A 241 -0.48 27.29 -9.85
CA HIS A 241 -1.82 27.72 -9.48
C HIS A 241 -1.78 28.53 -8.18
N ASP A 242 -2.55 29.61 -8.17
CA ASP A 242 -2.84 30.39 -6.96
C ASP A 242 -4.19 29.92 -6.44
N GLY A 243 -4.22 29.24 -5.28
CA GLY A 243 -5.45 28.79 -4.65
C GLY A 243 -5.63 27.28 -4.57
N GLY A 244 -6.80 26.83 -4.16
CA GLY A 244 -7.12 25.41 -4.01
C GLY A 244 -7.18 24.66 -5.36
N LEU A 245 -7.00 23.34 -5.30
CA LEU A 245 -7.00 22.48 -6.48
C LEU A 245 -7.82 21.21 -6.20
N THR A 246 -8.71 20.83 -7.11
CA THR A 246 -9.39 19.53 -7.07
C THR A 246 -8.90 18.68 -8.23
N ALA A 247 -8.48 17.45 -7.94
CA ALA A 247 -8.07 16.50 -8.97
C ALA A 247 -8.98 15.26 -8.94
N ILE A 248 -9.43 14.81 -10.12
CA ILE A 248 -10.28 13.64 -10.30
C ILE A 248 -9.68 12.77 -11.39
N ARG A 249 -9.31 11.53 -11.05
CA ARG A 249 -8.66 10.59 -11.97
C ARG A 249 -9.65 9.58 -12.56
N ILE A 250 -9.57 9.39 -13.87
CA ILE A 250 -10.32 8.38 -14.63
C ILE A 250 -9.32 7.47 -15.35
N GLU A 251 -9.52 6.16 -15.28
CA GLU A 251 -8.63 5.15 -15.82
C GLU A 251 -9.39 4.07 -16.60
N GLY A 252 -8.71 3.43 -17.55
CA GLY A 252 -9.23 2.33 -18.33
C GLY A 252 -8.78 2.34 -19.80
N PRO A 253 -9.57 1.78 -20.73
CA PRO A 253 -9.29 1.83 -22.17
C PRO A 253 -9.31 3.27 -22.69
N THR A 254 -8.38 3.64 -23.57
CA THR A 254 -8.13 5.01 -24.02
C THR A 254 -9.40 5.71 -24.51
N ASN A 255 -10.12 5.12 -25.47
CA ASN A 255 -11.35 5.71 -26.04
C ASN A 255 -12.44 5.90 -24.97
N SER A 256 -12.55 4.99 -24.00
CA SER A 256 -13.50 5.09 -22.90
C SER A 256 -13.12 6.21 -21.92
N VAL A 257 -11.82 6.34 -21.61
CA VAL A 257 -11.33 7.40 -20.72
C VAL A 257 -11.63 8.76 -21.31
N ASP A 258 -11.35 8.99 -22.60
CA ASP A 258 -11.61 10.26 -23.29
C ASP A 258 -13.08 10.67 -23.23
N GLN A 259 -13.99 9.72 -23.52
CA GLN A 259 -15.43 9.98 -23.45
C GLN A 259 -15.91 10.28 -22.02
N ARG A 260 -15.40 9.55 -21.02
CA ARG A 260 -15.76 9.74 -19.61
C ARG A 260 -15.23 11.06 -19.06
N VAL A 261 -14.02 11.47 -19.43
CA VAL A 261 -13.44 12.78 -19.08
C VAL A 261 -14.30 13.90 -19.65
N ASN A 262 -14.64 13.85 -20.95
CA ASN A 262 -15.49 14.85 -21.59
C ASN A 262 -16.92 14.90 -20.98
N ARG A 263 -17.48 13.75 -20.64
CA ARG A 263 -18.78 13.66 -19.97
C ARG A 263 -18.71 14.30 -18.59
N LEU A 264 -17.71 13.94 -17.77
CA LEU A 264 -17.57 14.47 -16.42
C LEU A 264 -17.36 15.99 -16.43
N SER A 265 -16.55 16.52 -17.33
CA SER A 265 -16.36 17.97 -17.49
C SER A 265 -17.69 18.70 -17.74
N LYS A 266 -18.55 18.14 -18.59
CA LYS A 266 -19.91 18.69 -18.87
C LYS A 266 -20.83 18.58 -17.66
N GLU A 267 -20.87 17.43 -17.00
CA GLU A 267 -21.71 17.19 -15.81
C GLU A 267 -21.34 18.11 -14.64
N LEU A 268 -20.04 18.46 -14.52
CA LEU A 268 -19.55 19.40 -13.52
C LEU A 268 -19.72 20.87 -13.92
N GLY A 269 -20.09 21.14 -15.17
CA GLY A 269 -20.26 22.51 -15.69
C GLY A 269 -18.96 23.30 -15.75
N LEU A 270 -17.82 22.61 -16.07
CA LEU A 270 -16.51 23.22 -16.10
C LEU A 270 -16.29 23.97 -17.40
N LEU A 271 -15.75 25.19 -17.28
CA LEU A 271 -15.28 25.99 -18.43
C LEU A 271 -13.83 25.60 -18.74
N ASP A 272 -13.41 25.73 -19.99
CA ASP A 272 -12.04 25.38 -20.44
C ASP A 272 -10.93 26.10 -19.65
N GLN A 273 -11.20 27.28 -19.11
CA GLN A 273 -10.25 28.06 -18.30
C GLN A 273 -10.06 27.50 -16.87
N GLU A 274 -11.02 26.75 -16.36
CA GLU A 274 -10.99 26.14 -15.02
C GLU A 274 -10.41 24.73 -15.01
N LEU A 275 -10.16 24.14 -16.20
CA LEU A 275 -9.82 22.76 -16.41
C LEU A 275 -8.44 22.59 -17.04
N SER A 276 -7.66 21.67 -16.50
CA SER A 276 -6.48 21.08 -17.17
C SER A 276 -6.64 19.55 -17.13
N ILE A 277 -6.16 18.87 -18.16
CA ILE A 277 -6.19 17.40 -18.26
C ILE A 277 -4.75 16.92 -18.32
N LEU A 278 -4.35 16.08 -17.36
CA LEU A 278 -3.04 15.42 -17.30
C LEU A 278 -3.16 13.94 -17.59
#